data_e1b8462a60cfdec28d6ad426f5dc0768
#
_entry.id   e1b8462a60cfdec28d6ad426f5dc0768
#
_cell.length_a   1.000
_cell.length_b   1.000
_cell.length_c   1.000
_cell.angle_alpha   90.00
_cell.angle_beta   90.00
_cell.angle_gamma   90.00
#
_symmetry.space_group_name_H-M   'P 1'
#
loop_
_entity.id
_entity.type
_entity.pdbx_description
1 polymer ?
#
loop_
_entity_poly.entity_id
_entity_poly.type
_entity_poly.pdbx_seq_one_letter_code
_entity_poly.pdbx_strand_id
1 'polypeptide(L)'
;MNSIVTFPNRIPTAEFEERRFKVYTDRQLDKIDVIQNLPEETLFEMKVVASVLPFRVNEYVINELINWDKVPNDPLYQLVFPQKGMLKDEHYERMAKMHREGAEKKEIQAVAKEIRDELNPHPAGQMEMNMPELNGEVLDGVQHKYRETVLFFPAQGQTCHSYCTFCFRWAQFVGDKDLKMASTEAE
;
A
#
# COMPACT_ATOMS: atom_id res chain seq x y z
N MET A 1 9.01 28.37 -33.00
CA MET A 1 8.12 29.18 -32.13
C MET A 1 7.87 28.37 -30.89
N ASN A 2 8.55 28.68 -29.80
CA ASN A 2 8.39 27.98 -28.50
C ASN A 2 7.20 28.62 -27.77
N SER A 3 6.09 27.90 -27.73
CA SER A 3 4.95 28.31 -26.90
C SER A 3 5.29 28.03 -25.44
N ILE A 4 5.61 29.09 -24.70
CA ILE A 4 5.73 29.00 -23.24
C ILE A 4 4.31 28.80 -22.71
N VAL A 5 4.03 27.64 -22.16
CA VAL A 5 2.79 27.38 -21.41
C VAL A 5 2.89 28.17 -20.10
N THR A 6 2.26 29.32 -20.06
CA THR A 6 2.07 30.08 -18.82
C THR A 6 0.96 29.41 -18.01
N PHE A 7 1.31 28.78 -16.91
CA PHE A 7 0.32 28.33 -15.92
C PHE A 7 -0.36 29.57 -15.32
N PRO A 8 -1.68 29.60 -15.23
CA PRO A 8 -2.39 30.71 -14.60
C PRO A 8 -1.96 30.85 -13.15
N ASN A 9 -1.79 32.09 -12.75
CA ASN A 9 -1.39 32.55 -11.43
C ASN A 9 -1.98 31.71 -10.30
N ARG A 10 -1.12 31.48 -9.28
CA ARG A 10 -1.36 30.87 -7.99
C ARG A 10 -2.84 30.86 -7.61
N ILE A 11 -3.39 29.67 -7.46
CA ILE A 11 -4.61 29.46 -6.68
C ILE A 11 -4.42 30.20 -5.36
N PRO A 12 -5.35 31.09 -4.96
CA PRO A 12 -5.27 31.77 -3.69
C PRO A 12 -5.02 30.71 -2.63
N THR A 13 -3.96 30.84 -1.86
CA THR A 13 -3.76 30.06 -0.66
C THR A 13 -4.87 30.50 0.31
N ALA A 14 -6.07 29.90 0.16
CA ALA A 14 -6.96 29.80 1.30
C ALA A 14 -6.10 29.21 2.44
N GLU A 15 -6.16 29.80 3.61
CA GLU A 15 -5.52 29.26 4.80
C GLU A 15 -6.01 27.83 4.94
N PHE A 16 -5.23 26.88 4.38
CA PHE A 16 -5.44 25.47 4.62
C PHE A 16 -5.06 25.24 6.07
N GLU A 17 -6.04 25.22 6.96
CA GLU A 17 -5.85 24.56 8.24
C GLU A 17 -5.31 23.17 7.93
N GLU A 18 -4.09 22.90 8.34
CA GLU A 18 -3.42 21.62 8.14
C GLU A 18 -4.17 20.56 8.96
N ARG A 19 -5.25 20.00 8.39
CA ARG A 19 -6.01 18.94 9.03
C ARG A 19 -5.19 17.67 9.05
N ARG A 20 -4.66 17.32 10.20
CA ARG A 20 -3.98 16.05 10.41
C ARG A 20 -5.02 14.96 10.66
N PHE A 21 -5.24 14.10 9.69
CA PHE A 21 -6.11 12.94 9.83
C PHE A 21 -5.37 11.79 10.53
N LYS A 22 -6.07 11.16 11.48
CA LYS A 22 -5.59 9.94 12.13
C LYS A 22 -5.43 8.83 11.09
N VAL A 23 -4.33 8.07 11.20
CA VAL A 23 -4.03 6.95 10.31
C VAL A 23 -4.16 5.66 11.09
N TYR A 24 -4.78 4.66 10.47
CA TYR A 24 -4.94 3.31 10.99
C TYR A 24 -4.14 2.32 10.15
N THR A 25 -3.53 1.36 10.82
CA THR A 25 -2.79 0.24 10.22
C THR A 25 -3.41 -1.09 10.66
N ASP A 26 -2.84 -2.22 10.22
CA ASP A 26 -3.22 -3.57 10.64
C ASP A 26 -3.37 -3.70 12.16
N ARG A 27 -2.47 -3.06 12.93
CA ARG A 27 -2.47 -3.09 14.41
C ARG A 27 -3.62 -2.30 15.04
N GLN A 28 -4.31 -1.52 14.27
CA GLN A 28 -5.34 -0.60 14.73
C GLN A 28 -6.70 -0.86 14.07
N LEU A 29 -6.83 -1.97 13.33
CA LEU A 29 -8.10 -2.38 12.73
C LEU A 29 -9.22 -2.40 13.78
N ASP A 30 -8.98 -2.98 14.94
CA ASP A 30 -9.95 -3.03 16.04
C ASP A 30 -10.33 -1.67 16.64
N LYS A 31 -9.64 -0.58 16.25
CA LYS A 31 -9.91 0.79 16.71
C LYS A 31 -10.70 1.62 15.71
N ILE A 32 -11.15 1.02 14.64
CA ILE A 32 -11.99 1.65 13.64
C ILE A 32 -13.44 1.33 13.99
N ASP A 33 -14.14 2.26 14.61
CA ASP A 33 -15.46 2.01 15.21
C ASP A 33 -16.48 1.48 14.19
N VAL A 34 -16.49 2.03 12.99
CA VAL A 34 -17.49 1.68 11.98
C VAL A 34 -17.38 0.21 11.51
N ILE A 35 -16.18 -0.36 11.47
CA ILE A 35 -16.05 -1.78 11.06
C ILE A 35 -16.48 -2.75 12.16
N GLN A 36 -16.57 -2.32 13.42
CA GLN A 36 -17.04 -3.17 14.51
C GLN A 36 -18.52 -3.58 14.35
N ASN A 37 -19.26 -2.87 13.50
CA ASN A 37 -20.63 -3.22 13.14
C ASN A 37 -20.71 -4.28 12.03
N LEU A 38 -19.59 -4.67 11.43
CA LEU A 38 -19.53 -5.72 10.44
C LEU A 38 -19.59 -7.11 11.10
N PRO A 39 -19.99 -8.16 10.37
CA PRO A 39 -19.96 -9.53 10.87
C PRO A 39 -18.56 -9.92 11.39
N GLU A 40 -18.50 -10.69 12.47
CA GLU A 40 -17.24 -11.16 13.05
C GLU A 40 -16.34 -11.88 12.04
N GLU A 41 -16.95 -12.67 11.13
CA GLU A 41 -16.21 -13.34 10.05
C GLU A 41 -15.53 -12.33 9.13
N THR A 42 -16.20 -11.23 8.77
CA THR A 42 -15.62 -10.18 7.94
C THR A 42 -14.43 -9.50 8.63
N LEU A 43 -14.56 -9.24 9.94
CA LEU A 43 -13.44 -8.70 10.73
C LEU A 43 -12.27 -9.67 10.80
N PHE A 44 -12.55 -10.95 10.95
CA PHE A 44 -11.54 -11.99 10.94
C PHE A 44 -10.85 -12.07 9.57
N GLU A 45 -11.60 -12.08 8.48
CA GLU A 45 -11.07 -12.04 7.10
C GLU A 45 -10.14 -10.85 6.87
N MET A 46 -10.55 -9.66 7.31
CA MET A 46 -9.71 -8.45 7.23
C MET A 46 -8.37 -8.63 7.96
N LYS A 47 -8.38 -9.21 9.17
CA LYS A 47 -7.16 -9.44 9.96
C LYS A 47 -6.23 -10.44 9.29
N VAL A 48 -6.79 -11.51 8.75
CA VAL A 48 -6.04 -12.53 8.01
C VAL A 48 -5.36 -11.92 6.80
N VAL A 49 -6.11 -11.19 5.97
CA VAL A 49 -5.56 -10.57 4.76
C VAL A 49 -4.57 -9.46 5.09
N ALA A 50 -4.85 -8.63 6.11
CA ALA A 50 -3.96 -7.57 6.55
C ALA A 50 -2.62 -8.09 7.11
N SER A 51 -2.53 -9.35 7.53
CA SER A 51 -1.27 -9.96 7.95
C SER A 51 -0.37 -10.31 6.76
N VAL A 52 -0.94 -10.47 5.57
CA VAL A 52 -0.21 -10.74 4.32
C VAL A 52 0.00 -9.45 3.52
N LEU A 53 -1.08 -8.72 3.24
CA LEU A 53 -1.06 -7.48 2.48
C LEU A 53 -1.11 -6.29 3.42
N PRO A 54 -0.16 -5.34 3.34
CA PRO A 54 -0.14 -4.19 4.23
C PRO A 54 -1.43 -3.39 4.18
N PHE A 55 -1.97 -3.06 5.34
CA PHE A 55 -3.15 -2.22 5.48
C PHE A 55 -2.81 -0.86 6.05
N ARG A 56 -3.34 0.17 5.40
CA ARG A 56 -3.27 1.54 5.90
C ARG A 56 -4.42 2.36 5.32
N VAL A 57 -5.12 3.08 6.18
CA VAL A 57 -6.20 4.00 5.80
C VAL A 57 -6.18 5.20 6.73
N ASN A 58 -6.65 6.34 6.28
CA ASN A 58 -6.83 7.52 7.13
C ASN A 58 -8.32 7.77 7.46
N GLU A 59 -8.51 8.56 8.49
CA GLU A 59 -9.83 8.90 9.01
C GLU A 59 -10.72 9.61 7.99
N TYR A 60 -10.15 10.42 7.10
CA TYR A 60 -10.90 11.08 6.04
C TYR A 60 -11.51 10.07 5.06
N VAL A 61 -10.75 9.08 4.65
CA VAL A 61 -11.27 8.01 3.75
C VAL A 61 -12.41 7.24 4.42
N ILE A 62 -12.25 6.93 5.71
CA ILE A 62 -13.26 6.19 6.49
C ILE A 62 -14.56 6.97 6.63
N ASN A 63 -14.47 8.25 6.97
CA ASN A 63 -15.61 9.04 7.37
C ASN A 63 -16.29 9.76 6.19
N GLU A 64 -15.51 10.17 5.18
CA GLU A 64 -15.99 11.08 4.15
C GLU A 64 -16.12 10.43 2.76
N LEU A 65 -15.39 9.33 2.51
CA LEU A 65 -15.33 8.78 1.16
C LEU A 65 -16.05 7.43 1.01
N ILE A 66 -16.02 6.57 2.04
CA ILE A 66 -16.67 5.26 1.98
C ILE A 66 -18.15 5.37 2.31
N ASN A 67 -18.99 4.85 1.45
CA ASN A 67 -20.41 4.66 1.74
C ASN A 67 -20.63 3.30 2.42
N TRP A 68 -20.70 3.32 3.75
CA TRP A 68 -20.81 2.12 4.57
C TRP A 68 -22.11 1.33 4.36
N ASP A 69 -23.19 1.98 3.89
CA ASP A 69 -24.44 1.30 3.55
C ASP A 69 -24.29 0.40 2.31
N LYS A 70 -23.25 0.62 1.51
CA LYS A 70 -22.95 -0.17 0.31
C LYS A 70 -21.86 -1.21 0.50
N VAL A 71 -21.26 -1.31 1.68
CA VAL A 71 -20.25 -2.34 1.98
C VAL A 71 -20.88 -3.72 1.91
N PRO A 72 -20.25 -4.71 1.25
CA PRO A 72 -18.89 -4.71 0.70
C PRO A 72 -18.75 -4.17 -0.74
N ASN A 73 -19.80 -3.67 -1.36
CA ASN A 73 -19.80 -3.26 -2.78
C ASN A 73 -19.40 -1.78 -3.01
N ASP A 74 -19.06 -1.03 -1.96
CA ASP A 74 -18.53 0.32 -2.11
C ASP A 74 -17.14 0.27 -2.76
N PRO A 75 -16.89 1.03 -3.86
CA PRO A 75 -15.63 0.95 -4.59
C PRO A 75 -14.43 1.45 -3.79
N LEU A 76 -14.61 2.41 -2.89
CA LEU A 76 -13.50 2.90 -2.06
C LEU A 76 -13.20 1.94 -0.92
N TYR A 77 -14.22 1.31 -0.34
CA TYR A 77 -14.02 0.21 0.60
C TYR A 77 -13.22 -0.93 -0.06
N GLN A 78 -13.62 -1.36 -1.27
CA GLN A 78 -12.91 -2.41 -2.01
C GLN A 78 -11.47 -2.03 -2.34
N LEU A 79 -11.20 -0.76 -2.57
CA LEU A 79 -9.87 -0.26 -2.88
C LEU A 79 -8.94 -0.23 -1.67
N VAL A 80 -9.46 0.05 -0.46
CA VAL A 80 -8.61 0.36 0.70
C VAL A 80 -8.72 -0.62 1.86
N PHE A 81 -9.79 -1.41 1.95
CA PHE A 81 -9.94 -2.41 2.99
C PHE A 81 -9.57 -3.82 2.52
N PRO A 82 -8.85 -4.60 3.35
CA PRO A 82 -8.47 -5.96 2.99
C PRO A 82 -9.69 -6.88 2.94
N GLN A 83 -9.77 -7.72 1.93
CA GLN A 83 -10.88 -8.64 1.69
C GLN A 83 -10.35 -10.02 1.33
N LYS A 84 -11.07 -11.09 1.72
CA LYS A 84 -10.70 -12.49 1.47
C LYS A 84 -10.27 -12.75 0.03
N GLY A 85 -11.04 -12.24 -0.94
CA GLY A 85 -10.77 -12.42 -2.37
C GLY A 85 -9.48 -11.78 -2.91
N MET A 86 -8.71 -11.06 -2.09
CA MET A 86 -7.39 -10.55 -2.44
C MET A 86 -6.29 -11.59 -2.35
N LEU A 87 -6.55 -12.72 -1.70
CA LEU A 87 -5.66 -13.87 -1.63
C LEU A 87 -6.27 -15.06 -2.35
N LYS A 88 -5.44 -15.96 -2.85
CA LYS A 88 -5.90 -17.28 -3.30
C LYS A 88 -6.48 -18.04 -2.09
N ASP A 89 -7.46 -18.90 -2.33
CA ASP A 89 -8.11 -19.66 -1.26
C ASP A 89 -7.11 -20.45 -0.42
N GLU A 90 -6.14 -21.10 -1.04
CA GLU A 90 -5.08 -21.87 -0.35
C GLU A 90 -4.24 -21.00 0.61
N HIS A 91 -3.89 -19.78 0.17
CA HIS A 91 -3.12 -18.83 0.98
C HIS A 91 -3.96 -18.29 2.14
N TYR A 92 -5.22 -17.96 1.85
CA TYR A 92 -6.14 -17.48 2.87
C TYR A 92 -6.37 -18.54 3.95
N GLU A 93 -6.70 -19.79 3.57
CA GLU A 93 -6.98 -20.85 4.53
C GLU A 93 -5.76 -21.20 5.38
N ARG A 94 -4.55 -21.20 4.78
CA ARG A 94 -3.31 -21.39 5.51
C ARG A 94 -3.12 -20.32 6.59
N MET A 95 -3.30 -19.06 6.23
CA MET A 95 -3.17 -17.94 7.17
C MET A 95 -4.30 -17.93 8.21
N ALA A 96 -5.54 -18.17 7.79
CA ALA A 96 -6.70 -18.23 8.68
C ALA A 96 -6.54 -19.32 9.74
N LYS A 97 -6.02 -20.49 9.37
CA LYS A 97 -5.69 -21.57 10.31
C LYS A 97 -4.70 -21.10 11.37
N MET A 98 -3.60 -20.47 10.96
CA MET A 98 -2.58 -19.96 11.89
C MET A 98 -3.16 -18.94 12.87
N HIS A 99 -4.03 -18.04 12.39
CA HIS A 99 -4.70 -17.07 13.25
C HIS A 99 -5.66 -17.73 14.26
N ARG A 100 -6.43 -18.75 13.83
CA ARG A 100 -7.34 -19.50 14.72
C ARG A 100 -6.59 -20.31 15.78
N GLU A 101 -5.43 -20.86 15.43
CA GLU A 101 -4.56 -21.65 16.33
C GLU A 101 -3.70 -20.76 17.24
N GLY A 102 -3.74 -19.44 17.07
CA GLY A 102 -2.95 -18.50 17.87
C GLY A 102 -1.45 -18.59 17.64
N ALA A 103 -1.03 -18.89 16.40
CA ALA A 103 0.37 -18.98 16.03
C ALA A 103 1.16 -17.71 16.40
N GLU A 104 2.44 -17.86 16.68
CA GLU A 104 3.30 -16.74 17.03
C GLU A 104 3.44 -15.76 15.85
N LYS A 105 3.54 -14.47 16.19
CA LYS A 105 3.67 -13.39 15.20
C LYS A 105 4.82 -13.64 14.21
N LYS A 106 5.93 -14.21 14.67
CA LYS A 106 7.08 -14.50 13.83
C LYS A 106 6.77 -15.57 12.78
N GLU A 107 6.01 -16.59 13.15
CA GLU A 107 5.56 -17.64 12.23
C GLU A 107 4.59 -17.10 11.19
N ILE A 108 3.60 -16.31 11.63
CA ILE A 108 2.66 -15.61 10.72
C ILE A 108 3.44 -14.76 9.71
N GLN A 109 4.44 -14.00 10.15
CA GLN A 109 5.24 -13.14 9.26
C GLN A 109 6.10 -13.96 8.28
N ALA A 110 6.62 -15.11 8.68
CA ALA A 110 7.37 -15.98 7.79
C ALA A 110 6.48 -16.52 6.66
N VAL A 111 5.30 -17.04 7.00
CA VAL A 111 4.35 -17.55 6.02
C VAL A 111 3.79 -16.41 5.15
N ALA A 112 3.54 -15.23 5.71
CA ALA A 112 3.12 -14.07 4.95
C ALA A 112 4.19 -13.64 3.91
N LYS A 113 5.48 -13.77 4.27
CA LYS A 113 6.57 -13.51 3.32
C LYS A 113 6.56 -14.53 2.18
N GLU A 114 6.46 -15.82 2.47
CA GLU A 114 6.35 -16.86 1.44
C GLU A 114 5.21 -16.57 0.46
N ILE A 115 4.02 -16.24 0.98
CA ILE A 115 2.87 -15.89 0.15
C ILE A 115 3.14 -14.66 -0.72
N ARG A 116 3.78 -13.63 -0.18
CA ARG A 116 4.14 -12.43 -0.94
C ARG A 116 5.13 -12.73 -2.05
N ASP A 117 6.10 -13.60 -1.79
CA ASP A 117 7.09 -14.05 -2.78
C ASP A 117 6.42 -14.85 -3.91
N GLU A 118 5.39 -15.66 -3.60
CA GLU A 118 4.59 -16.34 -4.62
C GLU A 118 3.70 -15.40 -5.44
N LEU A 119 3.13 -14.37 -4.81
CA LEU A 119 2.29 -13.37 -5.48
C LEU A 119 3.08 -12.52 -6.48
N ASN A 120 4.35 -12.29 -6.20
CA ASN A 120 5.26 -11.57 -7.09
C ASN A 120 6.67 -12.21 -7.07
N PRO A 121 6.83 -13.38 -7.70
CA PRO A 121 8.08 -14.15 -7.64
C PRO A 121 9.24 -13.47 -8.39
N HIS A 122 8.92 -12.52 -9.26
CA HIS A 122 9.93 -11.81 -10.05
C HIS A 122 9.78 -10.30 -9.89
N PRO A 123 10.56 -9.68 -9.04
CA PRO A 123 10.72 -8.23 -9.05
C PRO A 123 11.32 -7.74 -10.39
N ALA A 124 11.43 -8.63 -11.35
CA ALA A 124 11.74 -8.40 -12.76
C ALA A 124 13.04 -7.62 -12.99
N GLY A 125 14.07 -7.90 -12.22
CA GLY A 125 15.35 -7.19 -12.33
C GLY A 125 15.22 -5.67 -12.11
N GLN A 126 14.24 -5.24 -11.34
CA GLN A 126 13.97 -3.81 -11.14
C GLN A 126 15.17 -3.05 -10.57
N MET A 127 15.98 -3.70 -9.73
CA MET A 127 17.21 -3.10 -9.21
C MET A 127 18.31 -3.01 -10.27
N GLU A 128 18.40 -3.98 -11.17
CA GLU A 128 19.48 -4.05 -12.16
C GLU A 128 19.14 -3.25 -13.43
N MET A 129 17.85 -3.23 -13.81
CA MET A 129 17.43 -2.70 -15.12
C MET A 129 16.78 -1.32 -15.05
N ASN A 130 16.20 -0.95 -13.92
CA ASN A 130 15.38 0.25 -13.82
C ASN A 130 15.97 1.34 -12.92
N MET A 131 17.01 1.06 -12.15
CA MET A 131 17.69 2.08 -11.34
C MET A 131 18.73 2.79 -12.21
N PRO A 132 18.60 4.11 -12.42
CA PRO A 132 19.56 4.87 -13.19
C PRO A 132 20.84 5.14 -12.40
N GLU A 133 21.93 5.34 -13.10
CA GLU A 133 23.20 5.75 -12.54
C GLU A 133 23.58 7.16 -13.01
N LEU A 134 24.17 7.93 -12.13
CA LEU A 134 24.78 9.21 -12.44
C LEU A 134 26.25 9.19 -12.02
N ASN A 135 27.16 9.37 -12.96
CA ASN A 135 28.62 9.32 -12.73
C ASN A 135 29.12 8.01 -12.08
N GLY A 136 28.42 6.89 -12.32
CA GLY A 136 28.76 5.58 -11.75
C GLY A 136 28.17 5.32 -10.37
N GLU A 137 27.33 6.22 -9.86
CA GLU A 137 26.57 6.04 -8.62
C GLU A 137 25.11 5.77 -8.92
N VAL A 138 24.55 4.73 -8.30
CA VAL A 138 23.14 4.36 -8.44
C VAL A 138 22.28 5.42 -7.74
N LEU A 139 21.26 5.93 -8.44
CA LEU A 139 20.33 6.90 -7.89
C LEU A 139 19.22 6.19 -7.13
N ASP A 140 19.37 6.12 -5.82
CA ASP A 140 18.39 5.55 -4.93
C ASP A 140 17.05 6.30 -5.00
N GLY A 141 15.93 5.55 -4.92
CA GLY A 141 14.59 6.13 -4.98
C GLY A 141 14.17 6.63 -6.36
N VAL A 142 14.93 6.30 -7.39
CA VAL A 142 14.62 6.69 -8.78
C VAL A 142 14.44 5.44 -9.63
N GLN A 143 13.38 5.38 -10.44
CA GLN A 143 13.17 4.38 -11.46
C GLN A 143 13.08 5.01 -12.83
N HIS A 144 13.90 4.53 -13.76
CA HIS A 144 13.91 4.95 -15.16
C HIS A 144 13.62 3.77 -16.06
N LYS A 145 12.35 3.43 -16.22
CA LYS A 145 11.88 2.34 -17.05
C LYS A 145 11.57 2.77 -18.48
N TYR A 146 11.09 3.98 -18.67
CA TYR A 146 10.67 4.52 -19.96
C TYR A 146 11.54 5.72 -20.30
N ARG A 147 11.85 5.87 -21.60
CA ARG A 147 12.78 6.89 -22.11
C ARG A 147 12.45 8.32 -21.66
N GLU A 148 11.17 8.65 -21.61
CA GLU A 148 10.67 10.00 -21.39
C GLU A 148 10.25 10.27 -19.95
N THR A 149 10.25 9.26 -19.07
CA THR A 149 9.69 9.40 -17.72
C THR A 149 10.56 8.75 -16.67
N VAL A 150 10.71 9.45 -15.56
CA VAL A 150 11.36 8.97 -14.35
C VAL A 150 10.33 8.94 -13.24
N LEU A 151 10.30 7.85 -12.48
CA LEU A 151 9.54 7.75 -11.24
C LEU A 151 10.48 8.08 -10.09
N PHE A 152 10.11 9.07 -9.32
CA PHE A 152 10.84 9.49 -8.12
C PHE A 152 10.05 9.08 -6.87
N PHE A 153 10.71 8.41 -5.93
CA PHE A 153 10.12 7.91 -4.69
C PHE A 153 10.73 8.61 -3.48
N PRO A 154 10.24 9.79 -3.09
CA PRO A 154 10.73 10.46 -1.89
C PRO A 154 10.35 9.65 -0.65
N ALA A 155 11.21 9.65 0.38
CA ALA A 155 11.01 8.92 1.62
C ALA A 155 9.62 9.19 2.25
N GLN A 156 9.20 10.44 2.22
CA GLN A 156 7.94 10.91 2.77
C GLN A 156 6.71 10.39 2.01
N GLY A 157 6.87 10.02 0.73
CA GLY A 157 5.79 9.57 -0.16
C GLY A 157 5.68 8.06 -0.36
N GLN A 158 6.41 7.26 0.40
CA GLN A 158 6.52 5.81 0.17
C GLN A 158 5.29 5.00 0.59
N THR A 159 4.32 5.60 1.26
CA THR A 159 3.17 4.87 1.77
C THR A 159 2.08 4.74 0.71
N CYS A 160 1.66 3.52 0.43
CA CYS A 160 0.50 3.22 -0.40
C CYS A 160 -0.70 2.86 0.48
N HIS A 161 -1.89 3.32 0.08
CA HIS A 161 -3.15 3.10 0.79
C HIS A 161 -4.16 2.26 -0.01
N SER A 162 -3.75 1.75 -1.19
CA SER A 162 -4.68 1.14 -2.13
C SER A 162 -4.20 -0.22 -2.59
N TYR A 163 -5.14 -1.16 -2.69
CA TYR A 163 -4.93 -2.48 -3.27
C TYR A 163 -5.17 -2.44 -4.77
N CYS A 164 -4.10 -2.42 -5.56
CA CYS A 164 -4.19 -2.36 -7.01
C CYS A 164 -3.94 -3.73 -7.63
N THR A 165 -4.78 -4.15 -8.57
CA THR A 165 -4.63 -5.42 -9.30
C THR A 165 -3.28 -5.52 -10.01
N PHE A 166 -2.76 -4.39 -10.52
CA PHE A 166 -1.46 -4.29 -11.17
C PHE A 166 -0.56 -3.35 -10.36
N CYS A 167 -0.03 -3.85 -9.26
CA CYS A 167 0.84 -3.05 -8.41
C CYS A 167 2.26 -3.00 -8.96
N PHE A 168 2.63 -1.90 -9.63
CA PHE A 168 4.00 -1.68 -10.10
C PHE A 168 5.00 -1.30 -8.99
N ARG A 169 4.48 -1.04 -7.78
CA ARG A 169 5.27 -0.70 -6.58
C ARG A 169 5.22 -1.80 -5.52
N TRP A 170 5.14 -3.04 -5.95
CA TRP A 170 4.96 -4.19 -5.05
C TRP A 170 6.01 -4.24 -3.93
N ALA A 171 7.28 -4.12 -4.28
CA ALA A 171 8.37 -4.17 -3.29
C ALA A 171 8.24 -3.09 -2.20
N GLN A 172 7.90 -1.85 -2.60
CA GLN A 172 7.67 -0.75 -1.66
C GLN A 172 6.38 -0.99 -0.86
N PHE A 173 5.33 -1.49 -1.52
CA PHE A 173 4.05 -1.77 -0.87
C PHE A 173 4.17 -2.80 0.24
N VAL A 174 4.86 -3.92 0.00
CA VAL A 174 5.06 -4.98 1.00
C VAL A 174 6.23 -4.69 1.96
N GLY A 175 7.01 -3.64 1.70
CA GLY A 175 8.17 -3.29 2.51
C GLY A 175 9.30 -4.31 2.38
N ASP A 176 9.49 -4.87 1.18
CA ASP A 176 10.57 -5.79 0.89
C ASP A 176 11.92 -5.08 1.04
N LYS A 177 12.74 -5.58 1.96
CA LYS A 177 14.04 -4.95 2.27
C LYS A 177 15.10 -5.22 1.21
N ASP A 178 15.00 -6.34 0.53
CA ASP A 178 15.96 -6.75 -0.49
C ASP A 178 15.72 -5.99 -1.80
N LEU A 179 14.46 -5.57 -2.02
CA LEU A 179 14.01 -4.83 -3.18
C LEU A 179 13.61 -3.40 -2.86
N LYS A 180 13.87 -2.96 -1.65
CA LYS A 180 13.64 -1.60 -1.26
C LYS A 180 14.47 -0.68 -2.17
N MET A 181 13.83 -0.27 -3.26
CA MET A 181 14.34 0.86 -4.00
C MET A 181 14.36 2.01 -3.02
N ALA A 182 15.57 2.38 -2.63
CA ALA A 182 15.78 3.21 -1.48
C ALA A 182 14.97 4.49 -1.58
N SER A 183 14.52 4.93 -0.44
CA SER A 183 13.96 6.24 -0.26
C SER A 183 15.10 7.25 -0.32
N THR A 184 15.07 8.18 -1.26
CA THR A 184 15.87 9.39 -1.16
C THR A 184 15.34 10.21 0.00
N GLU A 185 16.19 10.52 0.95
CA GLU A 185 15.96 11.65 1.83
C GLU A 185 16.04 12.88 0.92
N ALA A 186 14.90 13.55 0.71
CA ALA A 186 14.90 14.82 0.03
C ALA A 186 15.55 15.84 0.98
N GLU A 187 16.80 16.20 0.71
CA GLU A 187 17.40 17.42 1.25
C GLU A 187 16.80 18.65 0.56
#